data_29f2fb1a62791976ade3655fcda4eaac
#
_entry.id   29f2fb1a62791976ade3655fcda4eaac
#
_cell.length_a   1.000
_cell.length_b   1.000
_cell.length_c   1.000
_cell.angle_alpha   90.00
_cell.angle_beta   90.00
_cell.angle_gamma   90.00
#
_symmetry.space_group_name_H-M   'P 1'
#
loop_
_entity.id
_entity.type
_entity.pdbx_description
1 polymer ?
#
loop_
_entity_poly.entity_id
_entity_poly.type
_entity_poly.pdbx_seq_one_letter_code
_entity_poly.pdbx_strand_id
1 'polypeptide(L)'
;MRTITSRPRLSIVIPAADSAALEDTLVSVLENRPADAEIVVIPALPYDDPWNIAEEVRFIPAPVGAGLVGCVNVGVAASVGSVIHVLAGGWKATEGWTDRALERFEDRGVGAVVPLGVSAVDRDQVVCTGIRRTLGGRSRLLAPARRAAPLPRPSAPALEAGFWRADVLTRAAGFSTACGDANAAADMAALLACAGLEVVVEPSSRIVWGPARRRGSAFLAGLHAERLFWRSLAADSIVPALVAHAVEIVRHAAARAPLGTLPMLAGRLAALVQFGSSMPRARLLREAQRQATTASKDAAPRTLRIDAPHAFPAGPHVVPEATPLKRSA
;
A
#
# COMPACT_ATOMS: atom_id res chain seq x y z
N MET A 1 5.68 18.38 28.31
CA MET A 1 4.60 18.78 27.38
C MET A 1 5.23 19.47 26.17
N ARG A 2 5.54 18.71 25.10
CA ARG A 2 6.01 19.30 23.84
C ARG A 2 4.78 19.91 23.15
N THR A 3 4.67 21.21 23.14
CA THR A 3 3.68 21.94 22.33
C THR A 3 4.03 21.70 20.87
N ILE A 4 3.32 20.79 20.20
CA ILE A 4 3.42 20.60 18.75
C ILE A 4 2.75 21.83 18.13
N THR A 5 3.54 22.85 17.83
CA THR A 5 3.09 24.10 17.18
C THR A 5 2.94 23.93 15.67
N SER A 6 3.34 22.84 15.08
CA SER A 6 3.15 22.48 13.67
C SER A 6 2.46 21.13 13.55
N ARG A 7 1.59 21.01 12.54
CA ARG A 7 0.93 19.75 12.19
C ARG A 7 2.01 18.72 11.82
N PRO A 8 2.01 17.50 12.41
CA PRO A 8 3.02 16.49 12.08
C PRO A 8 2.93 16.12 10.59
N ARG A 9 4.07 15.83 9.99
CA ARG A 9 4.12 15.39 8.59
C ARG A 9 3.56 13.97 8.44
N LEU A 10 3.77 13.12 9.44
CA LEU A 10 3.45 11.69 9.42
C LEU A 10 2.54 11.30 10.59
N SER A 11 1.50 10.51 10.31
CA SER A 11 0.76 9.74 11.31
C SER A 11 1.02 8.26 11.12
N ILE A 12 1.56 7.60 12.13
CA ILE A 12 1.78 6.15 12.15
C ILE A 12 0.58 5.51 12.83
N VAL A 13 -0.20 4.76 12.07
CA VAL A 13 -1.41 4.07 12.54
C VAL A 13 -1.10 2.60 12.77
N ILE A 14 -1.23 2.14 14.01
CA ILE A 14 -0.92 0.77 14.43
C ILE A 14 -2.21 0.05 14.85
N PRO A 15 -2.92 -0.62 13.91
CA PRO A 15 -4.01 -1.51 14.27
C PRO A 15 -3.44 -2.83 14.79
N ALA A 16 -3.88 -3.29 15.96
CA ALA A 16 -3.38 -4.53 16.57
C ALA A 16 -4.50 -5.44 17.03
N ALA A 17 -4.40 -6.72 16.69
CA ALA A 17 -5.38 -7.73 17.05
C ALA A 17 -5.16 -8.31 18.47
N ASP A 18 -3.92 -8.31 18.94
CA ASP A 18 -3.51 -8.81 20.25
C ASP A 18 -2.36 -7.98 20.82
N SER A 19 -2.14 -8.08 22.14
CA SER A 19 -1.16 -7.27 22.87
C SER A 19 0.28 -7.62 22.50
N ALA A 20 0.62 -8.88 22.30
CA ALA A 20 1.99 -9.28 21.98
C ALA A 20 2.44 -8.74 20.62
N ALA A 21 1.56 -8.85 19.62
CA ALA A 21 1.80 -8.27 18.29
C ALA A 21 1.89 -6.74 18.34
N LEU A 22 1.12 -6.10 19.23
CA LEU A 22 1.17 -4.66 19.44
C LEU A 22 2.51 -4.24 20.02
N GLU A 23 2.95 -4.87 21.10
CA GLU A 23 4.21 -4.55 21.79
C GLU A 23 5.41 -4.69 20.87
N ASP A 24 5.50 -5.79 20.13
CA ASP A 24 6.54 -6.03 19.13
C ASP A 24 6.64 -4.89 18.08
N THR A 25 5.51 -4.38 17.64
CA THR A 25 5.45 -3.27 16.68
C THR A 25 5.80 -1.95 17.34
N LEU A 26 5.23 -1.66 18.52
CA LEU A 26 5.47 -0.43 19.26
C LEU A 26 6.94 -0.23 19.60
N VAL A 27 7.61 -1.26 20.15
CA VAL A 27 9.04 -1.21 20.44
C VAL A 27 9.82 -0.79 19.20
N SER A 28 9.59 -1.46 18.06
CA SER A 28 10.32 -1.15 16.83
C SER A 28 10.04 0.26 16.30
N VAL A 29 8.80 0.76 16.43
CA VAL A 29 8.43 2.11 15.99
C VAL A 29 9.02 3.16 16.90
N LEU A 30 9.00 2.96 18.21
CA LEU A 30 9.58 3.92 19.19
C LEU A 30 11.10 4.01 19.06
N GLU A 31 11.79 2.88 18.87
CA GLU A 31 13.24 2.84 18.63
C GLU A 31 13.66 3.57 17.35
N ASN A 32 12.81 3.56 16.32
CA ASN A 32 13.11 4.12 15.00
C ASN A 32 12.25 5.35 14.67
N ARG A 33 11.64 5.99 15.66
CA ARG A 33 10.64 7.04 15.49
C ARG A 33 11.21 8.26 14.78
N PRO A 34 10.59 8.74 13.68
CA PRO A 34 10.92 10.01 13.09
C PRO A 34 10.46 11.18 13.99
N ALA A 35 11.21 12.29 13.98
CA ALA A 35 11.02 13.42 14.90
C ALA A 35 9.62 14.06 14.84
N ASP A 36 9.04 14.17 13.62
CA ASP A 36 7.76 14.85 13.36
C ASP A 36 6.62 13.87 13.07
N ALA A 37 6.54 12.78 13.86
CA ALA A 37 5.48 11.80 13.71
C ALA A 37 4.62 11.70 14.97
N GLU A 38 3.29 11.58 14.75
CA GLU A 38 2.38 11.08 15.78
C GLU A 38 2.21 9.56 15.63
N ILE A 39 1.95 8.88 16.73
CA ILE A 39 1.65 7.45 16.76
C ILE A 39 0.25 7.27 17.29
N VAL A 40 -0.60 6.60 16.52
CA VAL A 40 -2.01 6.31 16.85
C VAL A 40 -2.21 4.80 16.87
N VAL A 41 -2.46 4.26 18.05
CA VAL A 41 -2.64 2.82 18.26
C VAL A 41 -4.11 2.50 18.39
N ILE A 42 -4.56 1.47 17.67
CA ILE A 42 -5.94 0.99 17.68
C ILE A 42 -5.93 -0.48 18.12
N PRO A 43 -5.94 -0.74 19.44
CA PRO A 43 -6.00 -2.10 19.96
C PRO A 43 -7.41 -2.66 19.78
N ALA A 44 -7.52 -3.88 19.23
CA ALA A 44 -8.81 -4.58 19.11
C ALA A 44 -9.32 -5.15 20.43
N LEU A 45 -8.43 -5.34 21.39
CA LEU A 45 -8.69 -5.77 22.76
C LEU A 45 -8.24 -4.67 23.73
N PRO A 46 -8.80 -4.58 24.97
CA PRO A 46 -8.32 -3.67 25.98
C PRO A 46 -6.80 -3.81 26.18
N TYR A 47 -6.11 -2.68 26.26
CA TYR A 47 -4.66 -2.62 26.49
C TYR A 47 -4.39 -1.72 27.69
N ASP A 48 -3.75 -2.26 28.71
CA ASP A 48 -3.57 -1.60 30.02
C ASP A 48 -2.35 -0.67 30.09
N ASP A 49 -1.65 -0.44 28.96
CA ASP A 49 -0.45 0.39 28.85
C ASP A 49 0.60 0.09 29.95
N PRO A 50 1.20 -1.11 29.99
CA PRO A 50 2.14 -1.51 31.03
C PRO A 50 3.43 -0.69 31.04
N TRP A 51 3.72 0.03 29.97
CA TRP A 51 4.92 0.85 29.78
C TRP A 51 4.70 2.33 30.05
N ASN A 52 3.45 2.73 30.39
CA ASN A 52 3.06 4.14 30.63
C ASN A 52 3.50 5.09 29.51
N ILE A 53 3.24 4.70 28.26
CA ILE A 53 3.62 5.46 27.04
C ILE A 53 2.48 6.30 26.47
N ALA A 54 1.36 6.46 27.20
CA ALA A 54 0.20 7.24 26.79
C ALA A 54 0.51 8.74 26.51
N GLU A 55 1.64 9.26 27.03
CA GLU A 55 2.10 10.62 26.70
C GLU A 55 2.76 10.71 25.30
N GLU A 56 3.30 9.59 24.80
CA GLU A 56 3.99 9.53 23.50
C GLU A 56 3.13 8.94 22.40
N VAL A 57 2.15 8.11 22.76
CA VAL A 57 1.32 7.31 21.86
C VAL A 57 -0.16 7.51 22.20
N ARG A 58 -0.96 7.80 21.19
CA ARG A 58 -2.40 7.98 21.36
C ARG A 58 -3.14 6.66 21.15
N PHE A 59 -3.72 6.12 22.24
CA PHE A 59 -4.53 4.92 22.19
C PHE A 59 -5.99 5.26 21.89
N ILE A 60 -6.59 4.59 20.92
CA ILE A 60 -8.01 4.74 20.55
C ILE A 60 -8.62 3.35 20.46
N PRO A 61 -9.63 3.01 21.27
CA PRO A 61 -10.23 1.69 21.25
C PRO A 61 -10.88 1.40 19.90
N ALA A 62 -10.69 0.18 19.40
CA ALA A 62 -11.36 -0.27 18.20
C ALA A 62 -12.86 -0.48 18.46
N PRO A 63 -13.73 -0.26 17.46
CA PRO A 63 -15.13 -0.67 17.57
C PRO A 63 -15.25 -2.17 17.79
N VAL A 64 -16.21 -2.59 18.58
CA VAL A 64 -16.45 -4.02 18.88
C VAL A 64 -16.65 -4.80 17.58
N GLY A 65 -15.89 -5.87 17.41
CA GLY A 65 -15.93 -6.74 16.22
C GLY A 65 -15.33 -6.12 14.95
N ALA A 66 -14.60 -4.99 15.06
CA ALA A 66 -13.92 -4.40 13.91
C ALA A 66 -12.82 -5.32 13.40
N GLY A 67 -12.81 -5.57 12.07
CA GLY A 67 -11.67 -6.15 11.40
C GLY A 67 -10.55 -5.12 11.20
N LEU A 68 -9.47 -5.52 10.55
CA LEU A 68 -8.32 -4.63 10.32
C LEU A 68 -8.72 -3.32 9.62
N VAL A 69 -9.56 -3.38 8.58
CA VAL A 69 -10.05 -2.17 7.87
C VAL A 69 -10.76 -1.23 8.82
N GLY A 70 -11.60 -1.76 9.73
CA GLY A 70 -12.29 -0.95 10.72
C GLY A 70 -11.32 -0.23 11.66
N CYS A 71 -10.34 -0.95 12.19
CA CYS A 71 -9.28 -0.39 13.04
C CYS A 71 -8.45 0.67 12.31
N VAL A 72 -8.03 0.37 11.05
CA VAL A 72 -7.30 1.33 10.22
C VAL A 72 -8.11 2.61 10.00
N ASN A 73 -9.39 2.50 9.69
CA ASN A 73 -10.25 3.67 9.46
C ASN A 73 -10.40 4.55 10.71
N VAL A 74 -10.49 3.96 11.91
CA VAL A 74 -10.47 4.71 13.17
C VAL A 74 -9.16 5.49 13.31
N GLY A 75 -8.03 4.83 13.06
CA GLY A 75 -6.72 5.48 13.08
C GLY A 75 -6.60 6.60 12.05
N VAL A 76 -7.05 6.35 10.81
CA VAL A 76 -7.07 7.36 9.73
C VAL A 76 -7.91 8.58 10.12
N ALA A 77 -9.10 8.37 10.68
CA ALA A 77 -9.98 9.47 11.11
C ALA A 77 -9.40 10.30 12.27
N ALA A 78 -8.58 9.66 13.11
CA ALA A 78 -7.92 10.32 14.23
C ALA A 78 -6.59 10.99 13.85
N SER A 79 -6.03 10.66 12.70
CA SER A 79 -4.74 11.15 12.24
C SER A 79 -4.79 12.61 11.80
N VAL A 80 -3.73 13.37 12.10
CA VAL A 80 -3.60 14.77 11.70
C VAL A 80 -2.45 15.01 10.69
N GLY A 81 -1.61 14.00 10.45
CA GLY A 81 -0.50 14.07 9.50
C GLY A 81 -0.95 14.22 8.05
N SER A 82 -0.09 14.79 7.20
CA SER A 82 -0.33 14.87 5.75
C SER A 82 -0.10 13.54 5.03
N VAL A 83 0.69 12.65 5.63
CA VAL A 83 0.93 11.27 5.21
C VAL A 83 0.50 10.34 6.34
N ILE A 84 -0.21 9.27 6.01
CA ILE A 84 -0.63 8.23 6.94
C ILE A 84 0.13 6.96 6.61
N HIS A 85 0.89 6.45 7.56
CA HIS A 85 1.54 5.14 7.47
C HIS A 85 0.79 4.13 8.32
N VAL A 86 0.26 3.09 7.67
CA VAL A 86 -0.30 1.94 8.38
C VAL A 86 0.81 0.94 8.63
N LEU A 87 1.01 0.51 9.87
CA LEU A 87 1.91 -0.57 10.26
C LEU A 87 1.19 -1.48 11.24
N ALA A 88 0.67 -2.60 10.77
CA ALA A 88 -0.15 -3.49 11.58
C ALA A 88 0.66 -4.21 12.66
N GLY A 89 0.01 -4.56 13.76
CA GLY A 89 0.63 -5.32 14.85
C GLY A 89 1.32 -6.60 14.37
N GLY A 90 2.50 -6.86 14.87
CA GLY A 90 3.38 -7.95 14.46
C GLY A 90 4.33 -7.59 13.31
N TRP A 91 4.23 -6.40 12.72
CA TRP A 91 5.16 -5.88 11.73
C TRP A 91 6.16 -4.95 12.41
N LYS A 92 7.41 -4.91 11.96
CA LYS A 92 8.44 -4.14 12.66
C LYS A 92 9.05 -3.08 11.73
N ALA A 93 9.17 -1.87 12.26
CA ALA A 93 9.92 -0.79 11.64
C ALA A 93 11.42 -1.13 11.63
N THR A 94 12.16 -0.56 10.68
CA THR A 94 13.62 -0.59 10.66
C THR A 94 14.16 0.84 10.65
N GLU A 95 15.43 1.02 10.91
CA GLU A 95 16.07 2.34 10.89
C GLU A 95 15.81 3.07 9.56
N GLY A 96 15.39 4.33 9.62
CA GLY A 96 15.19 5.20 8.47
C GLY A 96 14.06 4.80 7.51
N TRP A 97 13.16 3.87 7.90
CA TRP A 97 12.12 3.35 6.99
C TRP A 97 11.15 4.40 6.46
N THR A 98 11.03 5.54 7.13
CA THR A 98 10.12 6.63 6.73
C THR A 98 10.77 7.69 5.84
N ASP A 99 12.09 7.87 5.92
CA ASP A 99 12.78 9.05 5.41
C ASP A 99 12.56 9.23 3.90
N ARG A 100 13.01 8.29 3.10
CA ARG A 100 12.83 8.32 1.64
C ARG A 100 11.37 8.15 1.23
N ALA A 101 10.58 7.43 2.01
CA ALA A 101 9.16 7.30 1.72
C ALA A 101 8.43 8.64 1.84
N LEU A 102 8.77 9.47 2.83
CA LEU A 102 8.19 10.80 3.00
C LEU A 102 8.66 11.77 1.91
N GLU A 103 9.91 11.70 1.45
CA GLU A 103 10.41 12.50 0.33
C GLU A 103 9.59 12.28 -0.95
N ARG A 104 9.13 11.04 -1.21
CA ARG A 104 8.29 10.73 -2.39
C ARG A 104 6.98 11.54 -2.42
N PHE A 105 6.43 11.90 -1.26
CA PHE A 105 5.22 12.70 -1.18
C PHE A 105 5.42 14.20 -1.44
N GLU A 106 6.64 14.67 -1.67
CA GLU A 106 6.91 16.01 -2.18
C GLU A 106 6.36 16.17 -3.61
N ASP A 107 6.36 15.09 -4.38
CA ASP A 107 5.61 15.03 -5.63
C ASP A 107 4.11 14.86 -5.33
N ARG A 108 3.32 15.86 -5.74
CA ARG A 108 1.86 15.85 -5.59
C ARG A 108 1.17 14.76 -6.41
N GLY A 109 1.83 14.23 -7.42
CA GLY A 109 1.36 13.12 -8.23
C GLY A 109 1.43 11.76 -7.50
N VAL A 110 2.20 11.65 -6.42
CA VAL A 110 2.32 10.42 -5.63
C VAL A 110 1.17 10.32 -4.64
N GLY A 111 0.31 9.31 -4.79
CA GLY A 111 -0.82 9.01 -3.91
C GLY A 111 -0.52 8.00 -2.82
N ALA A 112 0.41 7.08 -3.07
CA ALA A 112 0.83 6.07 -2.10
C ALA A 112 2.27 5.61 -2.33
N VAL A 113 2.96 5.24 -1.26
CA VAL A 113 4.32 4.68 -1.30
C VAL A 113 4.35 3.31 -0.64
N VAL A 114 4.99 2.37 -1.32
CA VAL A 114 5.10 0.98 -0.91
C VAL A 114 6.47 0.75 -0.30
N PRO A 115 6.59 0.45 0.99
CA PRO A 115 7.82 -0.03 1.58
C PRO A 115 8.10 -1.47 1.15
N LEU A 116 9.36 -1.89 1.16
CA LEU A 116 9.72 -3.29 0.98
C LEU A 116 9.45 -4.08 2.26
N GLY A 117 8.59 -5.09 2.18
CA GLY A 117 8.47 -6.10 3.22
C GLY A 117 9.62 -7.09 3.11
N VAL A 118 10.45 -7.19 4.15
CA VAL A 118 11.57 -8.13 4.20
C VAL A 118 11.31 -9.27 5.18
N SER A 119 11.95 -10.40 4.97
CA SER A 119 11.82 -11.55 5.86
C SER A 119 12.41 -11.25 7.25
N ALA A 120 11.79 -11.79 8.30
CA ALA A 120 12.32 -11.69 9.65
C ALA A 120 13.62 -12.47 9.84
N VAL A 121 13.83 -13.55 9.06
CA VAL A 121 15.00 -14.42 9.12
C VAL A 121 16.14 -13.91 8.23
N ASP A 122 15.82 -13.45 7.03
CA ASP A 122 16.79 -12.93 6.06
C ASP A 122 16.34 -11.54 5.58
N ARG A 123 16.94 -10.50 6.14
CA ARG A 123 16.62 -9.10 5.86
C ARG A 123 16.89 -8.67 4.43
N ASP A 124 17.66 -9.42 3.67
CA ASP A 124 17.88 -9.17 2.24
C ASP A 124 16.83 -9.83 1.36
N GLN A 125 16.05 -10.77 1.91
CA GLN A 125 14.96 -11.41 1.20
C GLN A 125 13.71 -10.52 1.24
N VAL A 126 13.37 -9.94 0.08
CA VAL A 126 12.12 -9.19 -0.09
C VAL A 126 10.97 -10.18 -0.26
N VAL A 127 9.97 -10.11 0.60
CA VAL A 127 8.80 -10.99 0.62
C VAL A 127 7.51 -10.27 0.21
N CYS A 128 7.53 -8.93 0.19
CA CYS A 128 6.41 -8.13 -0.28
C CYS A 128 6.88 -6.82 -0.92
N THR A 129 6.25 -6.48 -2.05
CA THR A 129 6.40 -5.21 -2.77
C THR A 129 5.04 -4.58 -3.05
N GLY A 130 4.08 -4.76 -2.14
CA GLY A 130 2.71 -4.29 -2.30
C GLY A 130 1.77 -5.31 -2.91
N ILE A 131 0.67 -4.82 -3.45
CA ILE A 131 -0.38 -5.64 -4.04
C ILE A 131 -0.65 -5.26 -5.50
N ARG A 132 -1.18 -6.21 -6.27
CA ARG A 132 -1.75 -5.97 -7.59
C ARG A 132 -3.25 -6.25 -7.54
N ARG A 133 -4.05 -5.26 -7.97
CA ARG A 133 -5.45 -5.46 -8.32
C ARG A 133 -5.53 -6.12 -9.69
N THR A 134 -6.27 -7.23 -9.81
CA THR A 134 -6.54 -7.86 -11.09
C THR A 134 -7.83 -7.31 -11.69
N LEU A 135 -7.92 -7.28 -13.02
CA LEU A 135 -9.15 -6.92 -13.74
C LEU A 135 -10.33 -7.82 -13.35
N GLY A 136 -10.06 -9.07 -12.95
CA GLY A 136 -11.07 -10.02 -12.49
C GLY A 136 -11.59 -9.79 -11.07
N GLY A 137 -11.15 -8.73 -10.36
CA GLY A 137 -11.67 -8.38 -9.04
C GLY A 137 -11.00 -9.13 -7.89
N ARG A 138 -9.67 -9.35 -7.95
CA ARG A 138 -8.89 -9.93 -6.85
C ARG A 138 -7.66 -9.09 -6.52
N SER A 139 -7.26 -9.16 -5.28
CA SER A 139 -5.98 -8.66 -4.78
C SER A 139 -4.96 -9.79 -4.75
N ARG A 140 -3.75 -9.53 -5.22
CA ARG A 140 -2.61 -10.46 -5.15
C ARG A 140 -1.42 -9.75 -4.55
N LEU A 141 -0.83 -10.37 -3.53
CA LEU A 141 0.44 -9.92 -2.98
C LEU A 141 1.54 -10.07 -4.03
N LEU A 142 2.41 -9.09 -4.13
CA LEU A 142 3.56 -9.11 -5.02
C LEU A 142 4.84 -9.35 -4.23
N ALA A 143 5.71 -10.17 -4.81
CA ALA A 143 7.09 -10.35 -4.37
C ALA A 143 7.97 -10.53 -5.62
N PRO A 144 9.27 -10.22 -5.54
CA PRO A 144 10.18 -10.52 -6.64
C PRO A 144 10.28 -12.04 -6.85
N ALA A 145 10.38 -12.46 -8.12
CA ALA A 145 10.47 -13.88 -8.44
C ALA A 145 11.79 -14.52 -7.96
N ARG A 146 12.85 -13.71 -7.83
CA ARG A 146 14.19 -14.10 -7.36
C ARG A 146 14.81 -12.91 -6.64
N ARG A 147 15.82 -13.14 -5.77
CA ARG A 147 16.51 -12.11 -4.98
C ARG A 147 16.99 -10.89 -5.79
N ALA A 148 17.46 -11.10 -7.01
CA ALA A 148 17.98 -10.04 -7.90
C ALA A 148 17.02 -9.66 -9.04
N ALA A 149 15.76 -10.11 -8.99
CA ALA A 149 14.79 -9.77 -10.02
C ALA A 149 14.31 -8.32 -9.88
N PRO A 150 13.94 -7.65 -10.99
CA PRO A 150 13.29 -6.34 -10.91
C PRO A 150 12.05 -6.37 -10.02
N LEU A 151 11.85 -5.32 -9.25
CA LEU A 151 10.67 -5.19 -8.39
C LEU A 151 9.41 -5.07 -9.24
N PRO A 152 8.39 -5.90 -9.00
CA PRO A 152 7.13 -5.79 -9.73
C PRO A 152 6.43 -4.48 -9.37
N ARG A 153 5.74 -3.88 -10.35
CA ARG A 153 4.97 -2.65 -10.15
C ARG A 153 3.66 -2.97 -9.42
N PRO A 154 3.43 -2.46 -8.21
CA PRO A 154 2.19 -2.65 -7.48
C PRO A 154 1.08 -1.72 -7.98
N SER A 155 -0.16 -2.08 -7.66
CA SER A 155 -1.33 -1.20 -7.80
C SER A 155 -1.58 -0.38 -6.53
N ALA A 156 -1.12 -0.87 -5.38
CA ALA A 156 -1.18 -0.20 -4.07
C ALA A 156 -0.23 -0.88 -3.07
N PRO A 157 0.08 -0.22 -1.95
CA PRO A 157 0.66 -0.88 -0.78
C PRO A 157 -0.26 -1.99 -0.25
N ALA A 158 0.29 -2.94 0.49
CA ALA A 158 -0.53 -3.81 1.33
C ALA A 158 -1.21 -2.97 2.44
N LEU A 159 -2.42 -3.35 2.83
CA LEU A 159 -3.16 -2.59 3.86
C LEU A 159 -2.42 -2.57 5.20
N GLU A 160 -1.71 -3.64 5.50
CA GLU A 160 -0.95 -3.81 6.75
C GLU A 160 0.28 -2.93 6.84
N ALA A 161 0.79 -2.48 5.70
CA ALA A 161 2.02 -1.70 5.64
C ALA A 161 2.07 -0.87 4.37
N GLY A 162 1.74 0.39 4.50
CA GLY A 162 1.74 1.31 3.37
C GLY A 162 1.70 2.75 3.81
N PHE A 163 2.29 3.62 3.00
CA PHE A 163 2.18 5.06 3.16
C PHE A 163 1.12 5.58 2.20
N TRP A 164 0.26 6.44 2.68
CA TRP A 164 -0.87 6.97 1.94
C TRP A 164 -0.98 8.47 2.12
N ARG A 165 -1.27 9.19 1.07
CA ARG A 165 -1.59 10.62 1.17
C ARG A 165 -2.92 10.80 1.91
N ALA A 166 -2.93 11.59 2.96
CA ALA A 166 -4.09 11.73 3.84
C ALA A 166 -5.34 12.26 3.13
N ASP A 167 -5.19 13.19 2.19
CA ASP A 167 -6.31 13.75 1.43
C ASP A 167 -6.98 12.71 0.50
N VAL A 168 -6.24 11.71 0.01
CA VAL A 168 -6.79 10.59 -0.75
C VAL A 168 -7.70 9.74 0.14
N LEU A 169 -7.22 9.42 1.35
CA LEU A 169 -8.01 8.66 2.31
C LEU A 169 -9.24 9.44 2.77
N THR A 170 -9.10 10.75 3.00
CA THR A 170 -10.23 11.62 3.38
C THR A 170 -11.29 11.67 2.28
N ARG A 171 -10.91 11.88 1.02
CA ARG A 171 -11.84 11.86 -0.12
C ARG A 171 -12.53 10.53 -0.32
N ALA A 172 -11.84 9.43 0.00
CA ALA A 172 -12.40 8.09 -0.07
C ALA A 172 -13.30 7.73 1.13
N ALA A 173 -13.38 8.58 2.17
CA ALA A 173 -13.95 8.27 3.48
C ALA A 173 -13.32 7.01 4.11
N GLY A 174 -12.01 6.86 3.97
CA GLY A 174 -11.24 5.71 4.44
C GLY A 174 -11.24 4.52 3.48
N PHE A 175 -10.80 3.37 3.98
CA PHE A 175 -10.82 2.11 3.25
C PHE A 175 -12.19 1.44 3.34
N SER A 176 -12.61 0.77 2.26
CA SER A 176 -13.91 0.12 2.21
C SER A 176 -13.96 -1.18 3.02
N THR A 177 -14.79 -1.22 4.05
CA THR A 177 -15.10 -2.45 4.78
C THR A 177 -15.88 -3.46 3.93
N ALA A 178 -16.60 -2.98 2.90
CA ALA A 178 -17.38 -3.84 2.00
C ALA A 178 -16.54 -4.83 1.21
N CYS A 179 -15.27 -4.52 0.96
CA CYS A 179 -14.33 -5.41 0.24
C CYS A 179 -13.57 -6.35 1.19
N GLY A 180 -13.77 -6.22 2.50
CA GLY A 180 -13.04 -6.96 3.51
C GLY A 180 -11.55 -6.61 3.55
N ASP A 181 -10.89 -7.08 4.58
CA ASP A 181 -9.49 -6.72 4.86
C ASP A 181 -8.52 -7.05 3.71
N ALA A 182 -8.71 -8.18 3.04
CA ALA A 182 -7.81 -8.65 1.98
C ALA A 182 -7.88 -7.81 0.69
N ASN A 183 -8.98 -7.10 0.46
CA ASN A 183 -9.23 -6.40 -0.79
C ASN A 183 -9.38 -4.88 -0.63
N ALA A 184 -9.38 -4.35 0.59
CA ALA A 184 -9.56 -2.92 0.83
C ALA A 184 -8.50 -2.05 0.14
N ALA A 185 -7.23 -2.47 0.17
CA ALA A 185 -6.16 -1.78 -0.55
C ALA A 185 -6.34 -1.86 -2.08
N ALA A 186 -6.90 -2.97 -2.61
CA ALA A 186 -7.19 -3.09 -4.04
C ALA A 186 -8.36 -2.22 -4.49
N ASP A 187 -9.37 -1.99 -3.63
CA ASP A 187 -10.43 -1.01 -3.87
C ASP A 187 -9.85 0.42 -3.92
N MET A 188 -8.89 0.73 -3.04
CA MET A 188 -8.20 2.02 -3.05
C MET A 188 -7.30 2.18 -4.29
N ALA A 189 -6.66 1.11 -4.76
CA ALA A 189 -5.87 1.12 -6.01
C ALA A 189 -6.69 1.59 -7.23
N ALA A 190 -7.98 1.21 -7.31
CA ALA A 190 -8.86 1.69 -8.37
C ALA A 190 -9.08 3.21 -8.29
N LEU A 191 -9.20 3.77 -7.08
CA LEU A 191 -9.32 5.21 -6.90
C LEU A 191 -8.04 5.95 -7.28
N LEU A 192 -6.87 5.47 -6.84
CA LEU A 192 -5.59 6.07 -7.20
C LEU A 192 -5.42 6.12 -8.72
N ALA A 193 -5.71 5.01 -9.41
CA ALA A 193 -5.64 4.95 -10.87
C ALA A 193 -6.61 5.94 -11.56
N CYS A 194 -7.87 6.04 -11.10
CA CYS A 194 -8.84 6.99 -11.64
C CYS A 194 -8.45 8.44 -11.35
N ALA A 195 -7.83 8.70 -10.22
CA ALA A 195 -7.34 10.04 -9.86
C ALA A 195 -6.02 10.41 -10.57
N GLY A 196 -5.43 9.54 -11.36
CA GLY A 196 -4.15 9.76 -12.02
C GLY A 196 -2.97 9.85 -11.03
N LEU A 197 -3.12 9.28 -9.83
CA LEU A 197 -2.10 9.29 -8.80
C LEU A 197 -1.19 8.06 -8.92
N GLU A 198 0.10 8.30 -8.76
CA GLU A 198 1.13 7.27 -8.84
C GLU A 198 1.27 6.49 -7.53
N VAL A 199 1.59 5.21 -7.67
CA VAL A 199 2.01 4.33 -6.57
C VAL A 199 3.49 3.99 -6.77
N VAL A 200 4.33 4.44 -5.85
CA VAL A 200 5.79 4.31 -5.93
C VAL A 200 6.28 3.25 -4.96
N VAL A 201 7.17 2.37 -5.42
CA VAL A 201 7.93 1.49 -4.51
C VAL A 201 9.18 2.23 -4.05
N GLU A 202 9.40 2.30 -2.73
CA GLU A 202 10.62 2.90 -2.18
C GLU A 202 11.54 1.82 -1.61
N PRO A 203 12.62 1.46 -2.30
CA PRO A 203 13.51 0.37 -1.90
C PRO A 203 14.27 0.61 -0.60
N SER A 204 14.49 1.87 -0.23
CA SER A 204 15.17 2.24 1.02
C SER A 204 14.23 2.15 2.23
N SER A 205 12.91 2.22 2.00
CA SER A 205 11.90 2.02 3.05
C SER A 205 11.70 0.52 3.26
N ARG A 206 12.22 0.00 4.36
CA ARG A 206 12.15 -1.44 4.69
C ARG A 206 11.41 -1.65 5.99
N ILE A 207 10.57 -2.67 6.01
CA ILE A 207 9.85 -3.13 7.19
C ILE A 207 9.96 -4.64 7.29
N VAL A 208 10.00 -5.16 8.51
CA VAL A 208 9.95 -6.61 8.70
C VAL A 208 8.53 -7.08 8.52
N TRP A 209 8.35 -8.03 7.61
CA TRP A 209 7.05 -8.58 7.29
C TRP A 209 6.50 -9.37 8.47
N GLY A 210 5.32 -9.02 8.90
CA GLY A 210 4.62 -9.68 9.99
C GLY A 210 4.00 -11.02 9.61
N PRO A 211 3.26 -11.64 10.53
CA PRO A 211 2.65 -12.93 10.32
C PRO A 211 1.62 -12.90 9.19
N ALA A 212 1.56 -14.02 8.45
CA ALA A 212 0.57 -14.17 7.40
C ALA A 212 -0.85 -14.14 7.98
N ARG A 213 -1.75 -13.41 7.32
CA ARG A 213 -3.16 -13.41 7.71
C ARG A 213 -3.76 -14.82 7.64
N ARG A 214 -4.58 -15.13 8.61
CA ARG A 214 -5.43 -16.32 8.56
C ARG A 214 -6.35 -16.23 7.34
N ARG A 215 -6.48 -17.32 6.60
CA ARG A 215 -7.43 -17.43 5.51
C ARG A 215 -8.84 -17.29 6.07
N GLY A 216 -9.57 -16.29 5.64
CA GLY A 216 -10.98 -16.13 5.98
C GLY A 216 -11.87 -17.23 5.37
N SER A 217 -13.15 -17.22 5.75
CA SER A 217 -14.17 -18.12 5.23
C SER A 217 -14.24 -18.03 3.70
N ALA A 218 -14.50 -19.18 3.05
CA ALA A 218 -14.62 -19.23 1.60
C ALA A 218 -15.78 -18.38 1.09
N PHE A 219 -16.88 -18.32 1.85
CA PHE A 219 -18.04 -17.46 1.55
C PHE A 219 -17.62 -15.98 1.52
N LEU A 220 -16.96 -15.48 2.57
CA LEU A 220 -16.50 -14.08 2.60
C LEU A 220 -15.47 -13.78 1.52
N ALA A 221 -14.61 -14.74 1.18
CA ALA A 221 -13.65 -14.56 0.09
C ALA A 221 -14.36 -14.38 -1.27
N GLY A 222 -15.43 -15.13 -1.51
CA GLY A 222 -16.29 -14.96 -2.69
C GLY A 222 -17.02 -13.64 -2.70
N LEU A 223 -17.69 -13.31 -1.58
CA LEU A 223 -18.44 -12.07 -1.39
C LEU A 223 -17.56 -10.83 -1.64
N HIS A 224 -16.40 -10.77 -1.02
CA HIS A 224 -15.52 -9.60 -1.12
C HIS A 224 -14.84 -9.49 -2.50
N ALA A 225 -14.52 -10.62 -3.15
CA ALA A 225 -13.96 -10.61 -4.49
C ALA A 225 -14.98 -10.08 -5.52
N GLU A 226 -16.24 -10.49 -5.39
CA GLU A 226 -17.31 -10.03 -6.27
C GLU A 226 -17.61 -8.54 -6.05
N ARG A 227 -17.71 -8.10 -4.80
CA ARG A 227 -17.88 -6.69 -4.47
C ARG A 227 -16.74 -5.83 -5.00
N LEU A 228 -15.47 -6.27 -4.86
CA LEU A 228 -14.32 -5.57 -5.41
C LEU A 228 -14.44 -5.39 -6.92
N PHE A 229 -14.83 -6.45 -7.65
CA PHE A 229 -15.01 -6.41 -9.10
C PHE A 229 -16.00 -5.33 -9.51
N TRP A 230 -17.23 -5.38 -9.00
CA TRP A 230 -18.29 -4.43 -9.38
C TRP A 230 -17.99 -3.00 -8.95
N ARG A 231 -17.34 -2.81 -7.81
CA ARG A 231 -16.93 -1.50 -7.30
C ARG A 231 -15.84 -0.87 -8.15
N SER A 232 -14.92 -1.66 -8.67
CA SER A 232 -13.77 -1.19 -9.44
C SER A 232 -13.98 -1.19 -10.96
N LEU A 233 -15.08 -1.76 -11.46
CA LEU A 233 -15.34 -1.89 -12.90
C LEU A 233 -15.35 -0.54 -13.63
N ALA A 234 -15.75 0.53 -12.96
CA ALA A 234 -15.74 1.88 -13.53
C ALA A 234 -14.34 2.43 -13.86
N ALA A 235 -13.30 1.82 -13.30
CA ALA A 235 -11.90 2.17 -13.56
C ALA A 235 -11.30 1.41 -14.76
N ASP A 236 -12.01 0.44 -15.32
CA ASP A 236 -11.48 -0.51 -16.30
C ASP A 236 -12.27 -0.49 -17.61
N SER A 237 -11.69 -1.05 -18.67
CA SER A 237 -12.40 -1.36 -19.90
C SER A 237 -13.36 -2.55 -19.67
N ILE A 238 -14.64 -2.37 -19.95
CA ILE A 238 -15.70 -3.30 -19.55
C ILE A 238 -15.48 -4.71 -20.10
N VAL A 239 -15.27 -4.86 -21.41
CA VAL A 239 -15.18 -6.18 -22.04
C VAL A 239 -14.01 -7.00 -21.54
N PRO A 240 -12.76 -6.48 -21.52
CA PRO A 240 -11.63 -7.21 -20.94
C PRO A 240 -11.82 -7.55 -19.45
N ALA A 241 -12.46 -6.65 -18.69
CA ALA A 241 -12.72 -6.88 -17.27
C ALA A 241 -13.72 -8.02 -17.05
N LEU A 242 -14.80 -8.10 -17.82
CA LEU A 242 -15.78 -9.20 -17.74
C LEU A 242 -15.16 -10.55 -18.11
N VAL A 243 -14.34 -10.60 -19.16
CA VAL A 243 -13.61 -11.83 -19.54
C VAL A 243 -12.67 -12.25 -18.44
N ALA A 244 -11.85 -11.31 -17.92
CA ALA A 244 -10.93 -11.59 -16.82
C ALA A 244 -11.67 -12.04 -15.56
N HIS A 245 -12.86 -11.49 -15.30
CA HIS A 245 -13.70 -11.85 -14.16
C HIS A 245 -14.21 -13.29 -14.27
N ALA A 246 -14.72 -13.70 -15.44
CA ALA A 246 -15.15 -15.07 -15.68
C ALA A 246 -14.00 -16.07 -15.45
N VAL A 247 -12.81 -15.79 -15.97
CA VAL A 247 -11.59 -16.60 -15.73
C VAL A 247 -11.23 -16.64 -14.25
N GLU A 248 -11.34 -15.50 -13.55
CA GLU A 248 -10.99 -15.44 -12.12
C GLU A 248 -12.02 -16.18 -11.24
N ILE A 249 -13.29 -16.25 -11.63
CA ILE A 249 -14.30 -17.09 -10.95
C ILE A 249 -13.86 -18.55 -11.02
N VAL A 250 -13.52 -19.05 -12.20
CA VAL A 250 -13.07 -20.44 -12.40
C VAL A 250 -11.80 -20.74 -11.58
N ARG A 251 -10.79 -19.87 -11.65
CA ARG A 251 -9.56 -20.00 -10.87
C ARG A 251 -9.81 -19.98 -9.36
N HIS A 252 -10.72 -19.12 -8.91
CA HIS A 252 -11.06 -19.03 -7.49
C HIS A 252 -11.80 -20.28 -7.03
N ALA A 253 -12.71 -20.82 -7.85
CA ALA A 253 -13.40 -22.07 -7.59
C ALA A 253 -12.43 -23.25 -7.47
N ALA A 254 -11.53 -23.41 -8.43
CA ALA A 254 -10.48 -24.43 -8.41
C ALA A 254 -9.57 -24.32 -7.17
N ALA A 255 -9.16 -23.10 -6.81
CA ALA A 255 -8.30 -22.86 -5.63
C ALA A 255 -8.98 -23.16 -4.28
N ARG A 256 -10.31 -23.29 -4.25
CA ARG A 256 -11.12 -23.59 -3.06
C ARG A 256 -11.70 -25.01 -3.08
N ALA A 257 -11.48 -25.77 -4.16
CA ALA A 257 -11.99 -27.11 -4.30
C ALA A 257 -11.35 -28.08 -3.26
N PRO A 258 -12.09 -29.13 -2.85
CA PRO A 258 -13.51 -29.36 -3.17
C PRO A 258 -14.49 -28.62 -2.23
N LEU A 259 -14.14 -28.46 -0.94
CA LEU A 259 -15.08 -28.06 0.11
C LEU A 259 -15.40 -26.55 0.12
N GLY A 260 -14.48 -25.71 -0.35
CA GLY A 260 -14.64 -24.27 -0.32
C GLY A 260 -15.32 -23.67 -1.56
N THR A 261 -15.52 -24.46 -2.62
CA THR A 261 -16.05 -23.97 -3.91
C THR A 261 -17.50 -23.51 -3.78
N LEU A 262 -18.39 -24.33 -3.21
CA LEU A 262 -19.79 -23.96 -3.06
C LEU A 262 -20.00 -22.75 -2.13
N PRO A 263 -19.42 -22.69 -0.93
CA PRO A 263 -19.51 -21.48 -0.10
C PRO A 263 -18.97 -20.24 -0.80
N MET A 264 -17.87 -20.34 -1.55
CA MET A 264 -17.30 -19.23 -2.30
C MET A 264 -18.24 -18.72 -3.40
N LEU A 265 -18.88 -19.62 -4.16
CA LEU A 265 -19.88 -19.25 -5.17
C LEU A 265 -21.13 -18.63 -4.54
N ALA A 266 -21.60 -19.17 -3.42
CA ALA A 266 -22.71 -18.58 -2.66
C ALA A 266 -22.39 -17.15 -2.19
N GLY A 267 -21.14 -16.91 -1.75
CA GLY A 267 -20.69 -15.57 -1.39
C GLY A 267 -20.72 -14.60 -2.57
N ARG A 268 -20.31 -15.06 -3.76
CA ARG A 268 -20.39 -14.24 -4.99
C ARG A 268 -21.83 -13.91 -5.35
N LEU A 269 -22.73 -14.89 -5.32
CA LEU A 269 -24.17 -14.67 -5.58
C LEU A 269 -24.76 -13.68 -4.57
N ALA A 270 -24.43 -13.80 -3.29
CA ALA A 270 -24.87 -12.85 -2.27
C ALA A 270 -24.38 -11.41 -2.54
N ALA A 271 -23.19 -11.25 -3.10
CA ALA A 271 -22.71 -9.93 -3.52
C ALA A 271 -23.49 -9.35 -4.71
N LEU A 272 -23.90 -10.19 -5.67
CA LEU A 272 -24.71 -9.75 -6.82
C LEU A 272 -26.09 -9.23 -6.38
N VAL A 273 -26.72 -9.87 -5.40
CA VAL A 273 -27.98 -9.37 -4.80
C VAL A 273 -27.78 -7.96 -4.21
N GLN A 274 -26.56 -7.66 -3.73
CA GLN A 274 -26.21 -6.37 -3.13
C GLN A 274 -25.57 -5.38 -4.13
N PHE A 275 -25.67 -5.61 -5.43
CA PHE A 275 -25.02 -4.82 -6.47
C PHE A 275 -25.27 -3.31 -6.35
N GLY A 276 -26.46 -2.90 -5.93
CA GLY A 276 -26.80 -1.48 -5.70
C GLY A 276 -25.83 -0.75 -4.75
N SER A 277 -25.21 -1.47 -3.79
CA SER A 277 -24.25 -0.92 -2.86
C SER A 277 -22.90 -0.50 -3.51
N SER A 278 -22.66 -0.92 -4.75
CA SER A 278 -21.45 -0.55 -5.51
C SER A 278 -21.58 0.82 -6.21
N MET A 279 -22.80 1.31 -6.41
CA MET A 279 -23.06 2.53 -7.19
C MET A 279 -22.39 3.80 -6.64
N PRO A 280 -22.39 4.06 -5.32
CA PRO A 280 -21.69 5.24 -4.77
C PRO A 280 -20.20 5.22 -5.11
N ARG A 281 -19.57 4.05 -5.02
CA ARG A 281 -18.15 3.90 -5.37
C ARG A 281 -17.89 4.13 -6.84
N ALA A 282 -18.71 3.58 -7.72
CA ALA A 282 -18.59 3.80 -9.16
C ALA A 282 -18.72 5.29 -9.53
N ARG A 283 -19.60 6.04 -8.83
CA ARG A 283 -19.70 7.50 -9.01
C ARG A 283 -18.42 8.22 -8.58
N LEU A 284 -17.89 7.87 -7.41
CA LEU A 284 -16.61 8.43 -6.90
C LEU A 284 -15.44 8.20 -7.89
N LEU A 285 -15.32 6.99 -8.45
CA LEU A 285 -14.28 6.68 -9.42
C LEU A 285 -14.41 7.49 -10.71
N ARG A 286 -15.64 7.64 -11.25
CA ARG A 286 -15.89 8.46 -12.43
C ARG A 286 -15.61 9.94 -12.17
N GLU A 287 -15.94 10.43 -10.99
CA GLU A 287 -15.66 11.81 -10.60
C GLU A 287 -14.15 12.05 -10.51
N ALA A 288 -13.41 11.16 -9.84
CA ALA A 288 -11.95 11.22 -9.76
C ALA A 288 -11.31 11.22 -11.16
N GLN A 289 -11.80 10.38 -12.07
CA GLN A 289 -11.32 10.31 -13.45
C GLN A 289 -11.58 11.60 -14.23
N ARG A 290 -12.76 12.21 -14.06
CA ARG A 290 -13.08 13.51 -14.68
C ARG A 290 -12.15 14.59 -14.20
N GLN A 291 -11.94 14.70 -12.87
CA GLN A 291 -11.06 15.70 -12.26
C GLN A 291 -9.61 15.53 -12.74
N ALA A 292 -9.10 14.30 -12.81
CA ALA A 292 -7.77 14.01 -13.34
C ALA A 292 -7.62 14.43 -14.82
N THR A 293 -8.66 14.17 -15.64
CA THR A 293 -8.68 14.55 -17.07
C THR A 293 -8.69 16.07 -17.25
N THR A 294 -9.45 16.79 -16.42
CA THR A 294 -9.50 18.26 -16.45
C THR A 294 -8.17 18.86 -16.04
N ALA A 295 -7.62 18.41 -14.92
CA ALA A 295 -6.31 18.87 -14.45
C ALA A 295 -5.18 18.62 -15.47
N SER A 296 -5.24 17.51 -16.21
CA SER A 296 -4.26 17.21 -17.28
C SER A 296 -4.40 18.12 -18.50
N LYS A 297 -5.62 18.60 -18.79
CA LYS A 297 -5.86 19.54 -19.91
C LYS A 297 -5.41 20.96 -19.54
N ASP A 298 -5.59 21.35 -18.28
CA ASP A 298 -5.23 22.68 -17.77
C ASP A 298 -3.72 22.80 -17.47
N ALA A 299 -3.04 21.68 -17.23
CA ALA A 299 -1.59 21.63 -17.21
C ALA A 299 -1.09 21.85 -18.65
N ALA A 300 -0.62 23.07 -18.96
CA ALA A 300 0.05 23.38 -20.22
C ALA A 300 1.08 22.30 -20.55
N PRO A 301 1.26 21.95 -21.86
CA PRO A 301 2.19 20.90 -22.24
C PRO A 301 3.55 21.22 -21.63
N ARG A 302 4.00 20.41 -20.68
CA ARG A 302 5.38 20.41 -20.22
C ARG A 302 6.20 20.06 -21.44
N THR A 303 6.69 21.09 -22.17
CA THR A 303 7.75 20.90 -23.16
C THR A 303 8.86 20.22 -22.41
N LEU A 304 9.05 18.93 -22.70
CA LEU A 304 10.26 18.20 -22.37
C LEU A 304 11.40 18.99 -23.03
N ARG A 305 12.01 19.91 -22.29
CA ARG A 305 13.37 20.33 -22.60
C ARG A 305 14.22 19.08 -22.39
N ILE A 306 14.48 18.39 -23.46
CA ILE A 306 15.58 17.44 -23.53
C ILE A 306 16.81 18.36 -23.53
N ASP A 307 17.36 18.60 -22.34
CA ASP A 307 18.68 19.16 -22.23
C ASP A 307 19.60 18.15 -22.93
N ALA A 308 20.24 18.62 -24.01
CA ALA A 308 21.21 17.82 -24.73
C ALA A 308 22.24 17.26 -23.74
N PRO A 309 22.65 15.99 -23.87
CA PRO A 309 23.63 15.43 -22.96
C PRO A 309 24.87 16.33 -22.96
N HIS A 310 25.22 16.83 -21.77
CA HIS A 310 26.48 17.53 -21.58
C HIS A 310 27.58 16.68 -22.18
N ALA A 311 28.24 17.20 -23.23
CA ALA A 311 29.42 16.61 -23.82
C ALA A 311 30.42 16.41 -22.67
N PHE A 312 30.80 15.16 -22.42
CA PHE A 312 31.86 14.84 -21.49
C PHE A 312 33.12 15.61 -21.93
N PRO A 313 33.79 16.34 -21.01
CA PRO A 313 35.08 16.94 -21.36
C PRO A 313 36.04 15.82 -21.77
N ALA A 314 36.60 15.94 -22.94
CA ALA A 314 37.63 15.02 -23.46
C ALA A 314 38.78 15.00 -22.44
N GLY A 315 38.98 13.86 -21.78
CA GLY A 315 40.11 13.62 -20.92
C GLY A 315 41.41 13.72 -21.73
N PRO A 316 42.55 14.12 -21.09
CA PRO A 316 43.80 14.28 -21.78
C PRO A 316 44.24 12.97 -22.44
N HIS A 317 44.48 13.00 -23.75
CA HIS A 317 45.09 11.92 -24.49
C HIS A 317 46.47 11.62 -23.91
N VAL A 318 46.63 10.54 -23.16
CA VAL A 318 47.91 9.97 -22.81
C VAL A 318 48.39 9.20 -24.04
N VAL A 319 49.35 9.77 -24.78
CA VAL A 319 50.08 9.09 -25.85
C VAL A 319 51.04 8.09 -25.17
N PRO A 320 50.97 6.79 -25.44
CA PRO A 320 51.97 5.87 -24.91
C PRO A 320 53.29 6.07 -25.62
N GLU A 321 54.32 6.43 -24.87
CA GLU A 321 55.71 6.56 -25.32
C GLU A 321 56.25 5.18 -25.70
N ALA A 322 56.65 5.01 -26.95
CA ALA A 322 57.19 3.78 -27.49
C ALA A 322 58.61 3.53 -26.93
N THR A 323 58.74 2.49 -26.12
CA THR A 323 60.05 2.02 -25.63
C THR A 323 60.80 1.34 -26.76
N PRO A 324 62.06 1.74 -27.08
CA PRO A 324 62.85 1.10 -28.15
C PRO A 324 63.37 -0.28 -27.70
N LEU A 325 63.09 -1.29 -28.53
CA LEU A 325 63.63 -2.65 -28.42
C LEU A 325 65.15 -2.63 -28.58
N LYS A 326 65.88 -2.96 -27.49
CA LYS A 326 67.32 -3.30 -27.56
C LYS A 326 67.46 -4.62 -28.30
N ARG A 327 68.13 -4.58 -29.46
CA ARG A 327 68.72 -5.75 -30.13
C ARG A 327 70.03 -6.09 -29.35
N SER A 328 70.12 -7.28 -28.82
CA SER A 328 71.33 -7.91 -28.37
C SER A 328 71.81 -8.88 -29.47
N ALA A 329 73.09 -8.79 -29.72
CA ALA A 329 73.84 -9.65 -30.59
C ALA A 329 74.05 -11.07 -30.04
#